data_f4b4e05e885ef8228d5c921c6b39a9f7
#
_entry.id   f4b4e05e885ef8228d5c921c6b39a9f7
#
_cell.length_a   1.000
_cell.length_b   1.000
_cell.length_c   1.000
_cell.angle_alpha   90.00
_cell.angle_beta   90.00
_cell.angle_gamma   90.00
#
_symmetry.space_group_name_H-M   'P 1'
#
loop_
_entity.id
_entity.type
_entity.pdbx_description
1 polymer ?
#
loop_
_entity_poly.entity_id
_entity_poly.type
_entity_poly.pdbx_seq_one_letter_code
_entity_poly.pdbx_strand_id
1 'polypeptide(L)'
;MTTLLIVAHAPLASALQAVAQHVYPDCRQGVHALDVPASWPPDEVERRLRAQIAAMGGGDVLILVDVFGATPCKAAQAVTAGRPRTRLVAGVNVPMLWRSVCYAECTLDELAERALAGGQGGVLPVAGAPSDSGPTVVGP
;
A
#
# COMPACT_ATOMS: atom_id res chain seq x y z
N MET A 1 -4.08 6.47 14.60
CA MET A 1 -3.43 5.41 13.82
C MET A 1 -4.01 5.38 12.42
N THR A 2 -3.17 5.34 11.41
CA THR A 2 -3.60 5.31 10.00
C THR A 2 -3.87 3.87 9.57
N THR A 3 -4.98 3.66 8.88
CA THR A 3 -5.31 2.36 8.29
C THR A 3 -4.73 2.28 6.87
N LEU A 4 -4.17 1.13 6.52
CA LEU A 4 -3.60 0.89 5.20
C LEU A 4 -4.61 0.15 4.32
N LEU A 5 -4.75 0.61 3.08
CA LEU A 5 -5.62 -0.04 2.09
C LEU A 5 -4.85 -0.17 0.77
N ILE A 6 -4.65 -1.40 0.32
CA ILE A 6 -4.02 -1.69 -0.96
C ILE A 6 -5.11 -1.84 -2.01
N VAL A 7 -5.02 -1.07 -3.09
CA VAL A 7 -5.95 -1.15 -4.22
C VAL A 7 -5.14 -1.44 -5.48
N ALA A 8 -5.34 -2.61 -6.05
CA ALA A 8 -4.49 -3.06 -7.15
C ALA A 8 -5.24 -4.05 -8.05
N HIS A 9 -4.70 -4.24 -9.25
CA HIS A 9 -5.24 -5.27 -10.16
C HIS A 9 -5.26 -6.64 -9.49
N ALA A 10 -6.37 -7.35 -9.62
CA ALA A 10 -6.52 -8.68 -9.04
C ALA A 10 -5.48 -9.65 -9.63
N PRO A 11 -4.83 -10.48 -8.82
CA PRO A 11 -4.97 -10.70 -7.39
C PRO A 11 -3.90 -10.01 -6.52
N LEU A 12 -3.31 -8.91 -6.99
CA LEU A 12 -2.12 -8.33 -6.36
C LEU A 12 -2.40 -7.75 -4.97
N ALA A 13 -3.53 -7.07 -4.77
CA ALA A 13 -3.80 -6.45 -3.48
C ALA A 13 -3.88 -7.47 -2.35
N SER A 14 -4.64 -8.54 -2.55
CA SER A 14 -4.75 -9.61 -1.56
C SER A 14 -3.45 -10.38 -1.38
N ALA A 15 -2.66 -10.54 -2.44
CA ALA A 15 -1.34 -11.17 -2.35
C ALA A 15 -0.38 -10.33 -1.48
N LEU A 16 -0.36 -9.02 -1.69
CA LEU A 16 0.45 -8.12 -0.87
C LEU A 16 -0.02 -8.08 0.58
N GLN A 17 -1.33 -8.11 0.79
CA GLN A 17 -1.91 -8.22 2.13
C GLN A 17 -1.41 -9.48 2.85
N ALA A 18 -1.40 -10.61 2.15
CA ALA A 18 -0.91 -11.87 2.73
C ALA A 18 0.57 -11.79 3.08
N VAL A 19 1.38 -11.14 2.25
CA VAL A 19 2.80 -10.92 2.55
C VAL A 19 2.98 -10.06 3.81
N ALA A 20 2.20 -8.99 3.95
CA ALA A 20 2.27 -8.14 5.13
C ALA A 20 1.87 -8.89 6.40
N GLN A 21 0.81 -9.66 6.35
CA GLN A 21 0.34 -10.46 7.50
C GLN A 21 1.33 -11.54 7.90
N HIS A 22 2.05 -12.10 6.93
CA HIS A 22 3.09 -13.09 7.20
C HIS A 22 4.27 -12.49 7.98
N VAL A 23 4.69 -11.27 7.62
CA VAL A 23 5.84 -10.61 8.26
C VAL A 23 5.46 -9.92 9.56
N TYR A 24 4.24 -9.36 9.63
CA TYR A 24 3.76 -8.62 10.79
C TYR A 24 2.42 -9.19 11.29
N PRO A 25 2.42 -10.43 11.83
CA PRO A 25 1.18 -11.10 12.22
C PRO A 25 0.45 -10.38 13.37
N ASP A 26 1.18 -9.61 14.18
CA ASP A 26 0.63 -8.90 15.33
C ASP A 26 0.23 -7.45 15.01
N CYS A 27 0.18 -7.07 13.73
CA CYS A 27 -0.22 -5.74 13.33
C CYS A 27 -1.72 -5.52 13.65
N ARG A 28 -1.98 -4.70 14.66
CA ARG A 28 -3.34 -4.51 15.19
C ARG A 28 -4.30 -3.83 14.23
N GLN A 29 -3.79 -2.93 13.41
CA GLN A 29 -4.64 -2.19 12.50
C GLN A 29 -4.97 -2.96 11.23
N GLY A 30 -4.25 -4.03 10.95
CA GLY A 30 -4.44 -4.80 9.75
C GLY A 30 -4.10 -4.03 8.48
N VAL A 31 -3.93 -4.77 7.42
CA VAL A 31 -3.78 -4.23 6.07
C VAL A 31 -4.99 -4.68 5.28
N HIS A 32 -5.76 -3.72 4.77
CA HIS A 32 -6.94 -4.01 3.96
C HIS A 32 -6.55 -4.09 2.49
N ALA A 33 -7.31 -4.82 1.71
CA ALA A 33 -7.02 -5.02 0.29
C ALA A 33 -8.30 -5.00 -0.54
N LEU A 34 -8.23 -4.37 -1.70
CA LEU A 34 -9.27 -4.42 -2.72
C LEU A 34 -8.64 -4.88 -4.04
N ASP A 35 -8.95 -6.10 -4.44
CA ASP A 35 -8.55 -6.61 -5.75
C ASP A 35 -9.52 -6.09 -6.81
N VAL A 36 -8.97 -5.52 -7.87
CA VAL A 36 -9.73 -4.94 -8.96
C VAL A 36 -9.67 -5.86 -10.17
N PRO A 37 -10.75 -6.64 -10.44
CA PRO A 37 -10.79 -7.48 -11.63
C PRO A 37 -10.85 -6.64 -12.90
N ALA A 38 -10.32 -7.16 -13.99
CA ALA A 38 -10.39 -6.48 -15.29
C ALA A 38 -11.82 -6.24 -15.77
N SER A 39 -12.77 -7.02 -15.28
CA SER A 39 -14.17 -6.93 -15.67
C SER A 39 -14.92 -5.75 -15.06
N TRP A 40 -14.39 -5.13 -14.02
CA TRP A 40 -15.08 -4.01 -13.38
C TRP A 40 -14.84 -2.72 -14.16
N PRO A 41 -15.89 -2.00 -14.55
CA PRO A 41 -15.73 -0.65 -15.10
C PRO A 41 -15.29 0.33 -14.01
N PRO A 42 -14.73 1.50 -14.37
CA PRO A 42 -14.21 2.46 -13.39
C PRO A 42 -15.19 2.89 -12.30
N ASP A 43 -16.45 3.10 -12.64
CA ASP A 43 -17.46 3.49 -11.67
C ASP A 43 -17.78 2.41 -10.65
N GLU A 44 -17.70 1.14 -11.04
CA GLU A 44 -17.86 0.01 -10.13
C GLU A 44 -16.69 -0.04 -9.14
N VAL A 45 -15.47 0.17 -9.61
CA VAL A 45 -14.28 0.21 -8.73
C VAL A 45 -14.43 1.34 -7.71
N GLU A 46 -14.82 2.52 -8.17
CA GLU A 46 -15.01 3.68 -7.30
C GLU A 46 -16.08 3.40 -6.23
N ARG A 47 -17.20 2.81 -6.63
CA ARG A 47 -18.30 2.47 -5.72
C ARG A 47 -17.83 1.48 -4.64
N ARG A 48 -17.12 0.43 -5.05
CA ARG A 48 -16.59 -0.58 -4.14
C ARG A 48 -15.57 -0.01 -3.17
N LEU A 49 -14.72 0.88 -3.68
CA LEU A 49 -13.69 1.52 -2.88
C LEU A 49 -14.32 2.43 -1.81
N ARG A 50 -15.32 3.23 -2.18
CA ARG A 50 -16.04 4.07 -1.22
C ARG A 50 -16.72 3.25 -0.14
N ALA A 51 -17.34 2.14 -0.51
CA ALA A 51 -18.00 1.25 0.45
C ALA A 51 -16.99 0.64 1.43
N GLN A 52 -15.84 0.20 0.93
CA GLN A 52 -14.81 -0.38 1.78
C GLN A 52 -14.23 0.63 2.77
N ILE A 53 -13.93 1.84 2.32
CA ILE A 53 -13.44 2.90 3.20
C ILE A 53 -14.48 3.23 4.28
N ALA A 54 -15.74 3.31 3.90
CA ALA A 54 -16.82 3.56 4.86
C ALA A 54 -16.90 2.47 5.94
N ALA A 55 -16.65 1.22 5.56
CA ALA A 55 -16.66 0.09 6.48
C ALA A 55 -15.43 0.03 7.40
N MET A 56 -14.39 0.81 7.12
CA MET A 56 -13.14 0.79 7.88
C MET A 56 -13.14 1.69 9.12
N GLY A 57 -14.25 2.33 9.43
CA GLY A 57 -14.44 3.00 10.71
C GLY A 57 -14.11 4.48 10.78
N GLY A 58 -13.78 5.15 9.68
CA GLY A 58 -13.74 6.61 9.63
C GLY A 58 -12.45 7.29 10.08
N GLY A 59 -11.36 6.58 10.27
CA GLY A 59 -10.06 7.16 10.60
C GLY A 59 -9.27 7.60 9.36
N ASP A 60 -8.02 7.96 9.58
CA ASP A 60 -7.09 8.26 8.48
C ASP A 60 -6.80 7.01 7.67
N VAL A 61 -6.74 7.16 6.35
CA VAL A 61 -6.49 6.06 5.42
C VAL A 61 -5.36 6.42 4.47
N LEU A 62 -4.36 5.55 4.39
CA LEU A 62 -3.35 5.61 3.34
C LEU A 62 -3.66 4.52 2.31
N ILE A 63 -3.96 4.93 1.08
CA ILE A 63 -4.22 4.03 -0.04
C ILE A 63 -2.92 3.84 -0.82
N LEU A 64 -2.56 2.58 -1.03
CA LEU A 64 -1.40 2.19 -1.83
C LEU A 64 -1.92 1.49 -3.09
N VAL A 65 -1.64 2.06 -4.26
CA VAL A 65 -2.05 1.45 -5.54
C VAL A 65 -0.83 0.92 -6.29
N ASP A 66 -1.06 -0.02 -7.20
CA ASP A 66 0.03 -0.71 -7.89
C ASP A 66 0.71 0.16 -8.94
N VAL A 67 -0.06 0.87 -9.78
CA VAL A 67 0.53 1.63 -10.88
C VAL A 67 -0.27 2.91 -11.15
N PHE A 68 0.46 3.99 -11.41
CA PHE A 68 -0.16 5.26 -11.76
C PHE A 68 -0.84 5.19 -13.14
N GLY A 69 -2.02 5.74 -13.23
CA GLY A 69 -2.72 5.92 -14.51
C GLY A 69 -3.65 4.79 -14.93
N ALA A 70 -3.64 3.65 -14.25
CA ALA A 70 -4.57 2.55 -14.50
C ALA A 70 -5.87 2.71 -13.71
N THR A 71 -6.84 1.86 -13.97
CA THR A 71 -8.17 1.94 -13.35
C THR A 71 -8.14 1.97 -11.82
N PRO A 72 -7.39 1.11 -11.11
CA PRO A 72 -7.34 1.20 -9.65
C PRO A 72 -6.88 2.56 -9.15
N CYS A 73 -5.86 3.13 -9.77
CA CYS A 73 -5.34 4.43 -9.40
C CYS A 73 -6.34 5.55 -9.68
N LYS A 74 -6.97 5.54 -10.85
CA LYS A 74 -7.95 6.56 -11.23
C LYS A 74 -9.15 6.56 -10.28
N ALA A 75 -9.65 5.39 -9.92
CA ALA A 75 -10.73 5.27 -8.95
C ALA A 75 -10.30 5.78 -7.57
N ALA A 76 -9.09 5.43 -7.14
CA ALA A 76 -8.56 5.91 -5.86
C ALA A 76 -8.36 7.42 -5.85
N GLN A 77 -7.92 8.02 -6.96
CA GLN A 77 -7.82 9.47 -7.08
C GLN A 77 -9.17 10.15 -6.92
N ALA A 78 -10.21 9.63 -7.57
CA ALA A 78 -11.56 10.17 -7.47
C ALA A 78 -12.09 10.10 -6.04
N VAL A 79 -11.84 9.01 -5.35
CA VAL A 79 -12.28 8.82 -3.97
C VAL A 79 -11.52 9.73 -3.02
N THR A 80 -10.20 9.88 -3.22
CA THR A 80 -9.34 10.69 -2.35
C THR A 80 -9.63 12.18 -2.48
N ALA A 81 -10.04 12.65 -3.64
CA ALA A 81 -10.20 14.07 -3.97
C ALA A 81 -11.15 14.81 -3.03
N GLY A 82 -12.04 14.27 -2.37
CA GLY A 82 -12.93 14.95 -1.42
C GLY A 82 -12.71 14.55 0.03
N ARG A 83 -11.60 13.90 0.33
CA ARG A 83 -11.38 13.29 1.65
C ARG A 83 -10.08 13.78 2.27
N PRO A 84 -10.13 14.77 3.18
CA PRO A 84 -8.90 15.32 3.79
C PRO A 84 -8.13 14.32 4.65
N ARG A 85 -8.77 13.24 5.08
CA ARG A 85 -8.15 12.21 5.92
C ARG A 85 -7.69 11.00 5.10
N THR A 86 -7.50 11.16 3.81
CA THR A 86 -7.06 10.10 2.90
C THR A 86 -5.90 10.60 2.05
N ARG A 87 -4.86 9.77 1.92
CA ARG A 87 -3.74 10.03 1.02
C ARG A 87 -3.54 8.81 0.13
N LEU A 88 -2.87 9.04 -0.99
CA LEU A 88 -2.69 8.04 -2.05
C LEU A 88 -1.24 8.02 -2.51
N VAL A 89 -0.65 6.83 -2.56
CA VAL A 89 0.69 6.62 -3.12
C VAL A 89 0.60 5.52 -4.17
N ALA A 90 1.15 5.79 -5.35
CA ALA A 90 1.21 4.82 -6.44
C ALA A 90 2.58 4.12 -6.50
N GLY A 91 2.60 2.92 -7.04
CA GLY A 91 3.82 2.13 -7.20
C GLY A 91 4.10 1.20 -6.03
N VAL A 92 3.07 0.68 -5.40
CA VAL A 92 3.23 -0.17 -4.22
C VAL A 92 4.17 -1.34 -4.49
N ASN A 93 5.09 -1.53 -3.59
CA ASN A 93 5.99 -2.69 -3.57
C ASN A 93 6.14 -3.16 -2.12
N VAL A 94 6.77 -4.30 -1.93
CA VAL A 94 6.90 -4.89 -0.59
C VAL A 94 7.68 -3.97 0.37
N PRO A 95 8.80 -3.34 -0.03
CA PRO A 95 9.49 -2.39 0.85
C PRO A 95 8.61 -1.23 1.30
N MET A 96 7.79 -0.66 0.42
CA MET A 96 6.84 0.38 0.77
C MET A 96 5.84 -0.12 1.81
N LEU A 97 5.31 -1.31 1.60
CA LEU A 97 4.32 -1.90 2.48
C LEU A 97 4.89 -2.16 3.88
N TRP A 98 6.09 -2.74 3.95
CA TRP A 98 6.74 -2.99 5.23
C TRP A 98 7.03 -1.69 5.98
N ARG A 99 7.52 -0.67 5.28
CA ARG A 99 7.77 0.63 5.88
C ARG A 99 6.47 1.24 6.43
N SER A 100 5.39 1.14 5.67
CA SER A 100 4.10 1.70 6.08
C SER A 100 3.54 1.00 7.32
N VAL A 101 3.66 -0.31 7.41
CA VAL A 101 3.21 -1.06 8.59
C VAL A 101 4.02 -0.67 9.83
N CYS A 102 5.34 -0.50 9.70
CA CYS A 102 6.20 -0.14 10.82
C CYS A 102 5.91 1.26 11.40
N TYR A 103 5.43 2.19 10.57
CA TYR A 103 5.24 3.58 10.96
C TYR A 103 3.78 4.02 10.96
N ALA A 104 2.84 3.09 11.11
CA ALA A 104 1.41 3.39 11.06
C ALA A 104 0.94 4.31 12.21
N GLU A 105 1.73 4.47 13.27
CA GLU A 105 1.44 5.40 14.36
C GLU A 105 1.76 6.85 14.01
N CYS A 106 2.47 7.10 12.92
CA CYS A 106 2.76 8.45 12.44
C CYS A 106 1.49 9.14 11.94
N THR A 107 1.58 10.45 11.78
CA THR A 107 0.50 11.20 11.10
C THR A 107 0.33 10.70 9.67
N LEU A 108 -0.82 10.94 9.10
CA LEU A 108 -1.11 10.51 7.72
C LEU A 108 -0.08 11.05 6.72
N ASP A 109 0.26 12.34 6.82
CA ASP A 109 1.23 12.94 5.89
C ASP A 109 2.64 12.36 6.08
N GLU A 110 3.07 12.17 7.32
CA GLU A 110 4.36 11.53 7.61
C GLU A 110 4.40 10.10 7.10
N LEU A 111 3.30 9.35 7.27
CA LEU A 111 3.24 7.97 6.79
C LEU A 111 3.31 7.90 5.27
N ALA A 112 2.61 8.80 4.57
CA ALA A 112 2.69 8.87 3.11
C ALA A 112 4.11 9.14 2.63
N GLU A 113 4.83 10.06 3.29
CA GLU A 113 6.24 10.34 2.96
C GLU A 113 7.13 9.14 3.22
N ARG A 114 6.94 8.43 4.33
CA ARG A 114 7.71 7.23 4.65
C ARG A 114 7.42 6.07 3.70
N ALA A 115 6.18 5.92 3.31
CA ALA A 115 5.79 4.94 2.30
C ALA A 115 6.51 5.19 0.97
N LEU A 116 6.49 6.44 0.51
CA LEU A 116 7.18 6.84 -0.71
C LEU A 116 8.67 6.56 -0.63
N ALA A 117 9.32 7.01 0.45
CA ALA A 117 10.75 6.80 0.65
C ALA A 117 11.11 5.32 0.74
N GLY A 118 10.30 4.53 1.46
CA GLY A 118 10.51 3.10 1.58
C GLY A 118 10.40 2.36 0.26
N GLY A 119 9.41 2.74 -0.54
CA GLY A 119 9.22 2.15 -1.88
C GLY A 119 10.36 2.50 -2.83
N GLN A 120 10.75 3.75 -2.88
CA GLN A 120 11.87 4.21 -3.72
C GLN A 120 13.20 3.61 -3.28
N GLY A 121 13.47 3.60 -1.98
CA GLY A 121 14.71 3.06 -1.43
C GLY A 121 14.81 1.54 -1.50
N GLY A 122 13.71 0.85 -1.73
CA GLY A 122 13.68 -0.60 -1.85
C GLY A 122 14.10 -1.15 -3.21
N VAL A 123 14.30 -0.29 -4.19
CA VAL A 123 14.75 -0.68 -5.52
C VAL A 123 16.25 -0.41 -5.61
N LEU A 124 17.06 -1.46 -5.56
CA LEU A 124 18.51 -1.32 -5.53
C LEU A 124 19.19 -2.51 -6.21
N PRO A 125 20.37 -2.30 -6.79
CA PRO A 125 21.17 -3.42 -7.29
C PRO A 125 21.72 -4.21 -6.10
N VAL A 126 21.79 -5.52 -6.26
CA VAL A 126 22.34 -6.40 -5.22
C VAL A 126 23.57 -7.08 -5.79
N ALA A 127 24.71 -6.93 -5.11
CA ALA A 127 25.93 -7.63 -5.49
C ALA A 127 25.79 -9.11 -5.22
N GLY A 128 26.38 -9.95 -6.08
CA GLY A 128 26.47 -11.38 -5.81
C GLY A 128 27.24 -11.59 -4.51
N ALA A 129 26.73 -12.50 -3.67
CA ALA A 129 27.39 -12.79 -2.41
C ALA A 129 28.77 -13.43 -2.69
N PRO A 130 29.88 -12.84 -2.14
CA PRO A 130 31.17 -13.50 -2.23
C PRO A 130 31.16 -14.76 -1.37
N SER A 131 32.02 -15.74 -1.75
CA SER A 131 32.15 -16.99 -0.97
C SER A 131 32.58 -16.75 0.47
N ASP A 132 33.25 -15.63 0.73
CA ASP A 132 33.62 -15.17 2.07
C ASP A 132 32.73 -13.99 2.42
N SER A 133 31.72 -14.22 3.19
CA SER A 133 30.73 -13.27 3.66
C SER A 133 31.20 -11.83 3.82
N GLY A 134 30.97 -11.01 2.83
CA GLY A 134 30.98 -9.57 2.97
C GLY A 134 29.67 -9.07 3.57
N PRO A 135 29.62 -7.79 3.98
CA PRO A 135 28.38 -7.23 4.51
C PRO A 135 27.27 -7.31 3.46
N THR A 136 26.17 -7.91 3.87
CA THR A 136 24.99 -8.02 3.04
C THR A 136 24.10 -6.83 3.33
N VAL A 137 23.74 -6.09 2.31
CA VAL A 137 22.73 -5.06 2.46
C VAL A 137 21.39 -5.76 2.52
N VAL A 138 20.80 -5.73 3.68
CA VAL A 138 19.46 -6.23 3.87
C VAL A 138 18.51 -5.05 3.78
N GLY A 139 17.61 -5.09 2.86
CA GLY A 139 16.59 -4.10 2.70
C GLY A 139 15.66 -4.03 3.88
N PRO A 140 14.66 -3.23 3.79
CA PRO A 140 14.22 -2.05 4.51
C PRO A 140 14.15 -2.13 5.96
#